data_2c261aa0e6081696e897d42dc4550e17
#
_entry.id   2c261aa0e6081696e897d42dc4550e17
#
_cell.length_a   1.000
_cell.length_b   1.000
_cell.length_c   1.000
_cell.angle_alpha   90.00
_cell.angle_beta   90.00
_cell.angle_gamma   90.00
#
_symmetry.space_group_name_H-M   'P 1'
#
loop_
_entity.id
_entity.type
_entity.pdbx_description
1 polymer ?
#
loop_
_entity_poly.entity_id
_entity_poly.type
_entity_poly.pdbx_seq_one_letter_code
_entity_poly.pdbx_strand_id
1 'polypeptide(L)'
;GDVYKRQDKDRVDVSNVNRQLVADVGTLGRLKAEVMAERALRVNPDCDVKVLPAYYRPDDTSFIENLHADFIIDAIDDVPAKISIICECDRLHIPVISSMGTGNRLHPEMLEITDIYKTSVCHLARKIRKVLKEKRIRHLPVVYSKEVPCKIVGEDHAPGSVSFVPPVSGMMMAGYAVRKLLEGHMPKQG
;
A
#
# COMPACT_ATOMS: atom_id res chain seq x y z
N GLY A 1 16.94 -15.73 2.27
CA GLY A 1 15.59 -16.15 1.89
C GLY A 1 14.62 -15.02 2.11
N ASP A 2 13.67 -14.84 1.19
CA ASP A 2 12.70 -13.74 1.25
C ASP A 2 11.64 -14.04 2.29
N VAL A 3 11.51 -13.20 3.31
CA VAL A 3 10.45 -13.28 4.30
C VAL A 3 9.40 -12.22 3.98
N TYR A 4 8.19 -12.65 3.63
CA TYR A 4 7.06 -11.77 3.41
C TYR A 4 6.15 -11.73 4.63
N LYS A 5 5.94 -10.55 5.21
CA LYS A 5 4.99 -10.34 6.28
C LYS A 5 3.79 -9.59 5.72
N ARG A 6 2.62 -10.24 5.78
CA ARG A 6 1.39 -9.65 5.27
C ARG A 6 0.41 -9.41 6.40
N GLN A 7 0.13 -8.14 6.66
CA GLN A 7 -0.86 -7.71 7.63
C GLN A 7 -2.12 -7.27 6.88
N ASP A 8 -3.25 -7.86 7.22
CA ASP A 8 -4.58 -7.48 6.76
C ASP A 8 -5.61 -8.15 7.67
N LYS A 9 -6.55 -7.39 8.20
CA LYS A 9 -7.64 -7.91 9.06
C LYS A 9 -8.87 -8.34 8.28
N ASP A 10 -8.98 -7.89 7.03
CA ASP A 10 -10.20 -7.99 6.26
C ASP A 10 -10.41 -9.39 5.67
N ARG A 11 -11.68 -9.69 5.46
CA ARG A 11 -12.11 -10.84 4.67
C ARG A 11 -12.38 -10.41 3.23
N VAL A 12 -12.27 -11.37 2.33
CA VAL A 12 -12.63 -11.17 0.92
C VAL A 12 -14.13 -10.93 0.83
N ASP A 13 -14.50 -9.83 0.22
CA ASP A 13 -15.88 -9.41 -0.03
C ASP A 13 -16.19 -9.39 -1.53
N VAL A 14 -17.47 -9.54 -1.88
CA VAL A 14 -17.91 -9.52 -3.28
C VAL A 14 -17.53 -8.22 -3.99
N SER A 15 -17.51 -7.10 -3.29
CA SER A 15 -17.09 -5.81 -3.82
C SER A 15 -15.59 -5.73 -4.16
N ASN A 16 -14.80 -6.72 -3.76
CA ASN A 16 -13.37 -6.80 -4.05
C ASN A 16 -13.05 -7.54 -5.34
N VAL A 17 -13.97 -8.38 -5.83
CA VAL A 17 -13.76 -9.30 -6.95
C VAL A 17 -13.37 -8.56 -8.25
N ASN A 18 -13.82 -7.35 -8.41
CA ASN A 18 -13.54 -6.55 -9.60
C ASN A 18 -12.07 -6.10 -9.74
N ARG A 19 -11.26 -6.13 -8.64
CA ARG A 19 -9.92 -5.53 -8.67
C ARG A 19 -8.87 -6.17 -7.78
N GLN A 20 -9.25 -6.93 -6.75
CA GLN A 20 -8.28 -7.49 -5.81
C GLN A 20 -7.88 -8.91 -6.23
N LEU A 21 -6.59 -9.14 -6.36
CA LEU A 21 -6.01 -10.41 -6.78
C LEU A 21 -6.37 -11.59 -5.84
N VAL A 22 -6.71 -11.29 -4.59
CA VAL A 22 -7.13 -12.26 -3.57
C VAL A 22 -8.60 -12.65 -3.68
N ALA A 23 -9.38 -11.93 -4.50
CA ALA A 23 -10.82 -12.02 -4.51
C ALA A 23 -11.33 -12.73 -5.76
N ASP A 24 -11.90 -13.88 -5.57
CA ASP A 24 -12.71 -14.63 -6.52
C ASP A 24 -13.86 -15.33 -5.79
N VAL A 25 -14.72 -16.01 -6.54
CA VAL A 25 -15.91 -16.69 -5.97
C VAL A 25 -15.52 -17.76 -4.94
N GLY A 26 -14.38 -18.44 -5.10
CA GLY A 26 -13.90 -19.49 -4.20
C GLY A 26 -13.21 -18.95 -2.94
N THR A 27 -12.90 -17.65 -2.89
CA THR A 27 -12.20 -17.04 -1.76
C THR A 27 -13.09 -16.13 -0.90
N LEU A 28 -14.35 -15.91 -1.28
CA LEU A 28 -15.29 -15.08 -0.51
C LEU A 28 -15.38 -15.50 0.96
N GLY A 29 -15.33 -14.53 1.86
CA GLY A 29 -15.39 -14.72 3.31
C GLY A 29 -14.08 -15.16 3.96
N ARG A 30 -13.06 -15.57 3.20
CA ARG A 30 -11.75 -15.94 3.71
C ARG A 30 -10.92 -14.72 4.09
N LEU A 31 -9.96 -14.86 4.99
CA LEU A 31 -9.04 -13.78 5.35
C LEU A 31 -8.13 -13.43 4.15
N LYS A 32 -8.08 -12.15 3.78
CA LYS A 32 -7.28 -11.68 2.63
C LYS A 32 -5.81 -12.01 2.77
N ALA A 33 -5.26 -11.88 3.99
CA ALA A 33 -3.86 -12.17 4.26
C ALA A 33 -3.53 -13.65 4.05
N GLU A 34 -4.41 -14.58 4.46
CA GLU A 34 -4.24 -16.02 4.25
C GLU A 34 -4.33 -16.40 2.77
N VAL A 35 -5.33 -15.91 2.06
CA VAL A 35 -5.50 -16.18 0.61
C VAL A 35 -4.25 -15.71 -0.16
N MET A 36 -3.69 -14.57 0.22
CA MET A 36 -2.49 -14.07 -0.46
C MET A 36 -1.25 -14.88 -0.10
N ALA A 37 -1.13 -15.37 1.14
CA ALA A 37 -0.04 -16.25 1.55
C ALA A 37 -0.06 -17.56 0.75
N GLU A 38 -1.22 -18.20 0.62
CA GLU A 38 -1.38 -19.39 -0.22
C GLU A 38 -0.98 -19.13 -1.68
N ARG A 39 -1.35 -17.97 -2.22
CA ARG A 39 -0.95 -17.59 -3.57
C ARG A 39 0.56 -17.41 -3.68
N ALA A 40 1.19 -16.74 -2.72
CA ALA A 40 2.64 -16.56 -2.72
C ALA A 40 3.38 -17.91 -2.72
N LEU A 41 2.96 -18.83 -1.85
CA LEU A 41 3.53 -20.18 -1.77
C LEU A 41 3.29 -21.04 -3.02
N ARG A 42 2.18 -20.81 -3.74
CA ARG A 42 1.96 -21.48 -5.05
C ARG A 42 2.89 -20.94 -6.14
N VAL A 43 3.32 -19.68 -6.04
CA VAL A 43 4.26 -19.08 -7.00
C VAL A 43 5.69 -19.41 -6.64
N ASN A 44 6.03 -19.34 -5.36
CA ASN A 44 7.35 -19.68 -4.84
C ASN A 44 7.19 -20.50 -3.54
N PRO A 45 7.30 -21.84 -3.61
CA PRO A 45 7.16 -22.72 -2.44
C PRO A 45 8.22 -22.51 -1.36
N ASP A 46 9.39 -21.96 -1.73
CA ASP A 46 10.52 -21.74 -0.81
C ASP A 46 10.41 -20.39 -0.07
N CYS A 47 9.34 -19.62 -0.31
CA CYS A 47 9.10 -18.34 0.32
C CYS A 47 8.64 -18.51 1.78
N ASP A 48 9.25 -17.80 2.72
CA ASP A 48 8.74 -17.71 4.10
C ASP A 48 7.66 -16.61 4.17
N VAL A 49 6.38 -16.99 4.27
CA VAL A 49 5.25 -16.06 4.33
C VAL A 49 4.65 -16.06 5.74
N LYS A 50 4.73 -14.93 6.43
CA LYS A 50 4.11 -14.72 7.74
C LYS A 50 2.82 -13.95 7.61
N VAL A 51 1.73 -14.59 8.00
CA VAL A 51 0.39 -13.98 8.01
C VAL A 51 0.14 -13.31 9.34
N LEU A 52 -0.26 -12.05 9.31
CA LEU A 52 -0.61 -11.23 10.47
C LEU A 52 -2.06 -10.78 10.34
N PRO A 53 -3.06 -11.62 10.69
CA PRO A 53 -4.48 -11.31 10.53
C PRO A 53 -4.96 -10.41 11.66
N ALA A 54 -4.29 -9.28 11.84
CA ALA A 54 -4.51 -8.35 12.95
C ALA A 54 -4.85 -6.95 12.43
N TYR A 55 -5.60 -6.21 13.23
CA TYR A 55 -5.76 -4.78 13.03
C TYR A 55 -4.49 -4.05 13.50
N TYR A 56 -3.92 -3.21 12.63
CA TYR A 56 -2.87 -2.31 13.05
C TYR A 56 -3.47 -1.16 13.86
N ARG A 57 -3.05 -1.02 15.09
CA ARG A 57 -3.49 0.06 15.99
C ARG A 57 -2.49 1.19 15.98
N PRO A 58 -2.91 2.43 15.73
CA PRO A 58 -2.01 3.59 15.69
C PRO A 58 -1.25 3.87 17.00
N ASP A 59 -1.74 3.36 18.12
CA ASP A 59 -1.13 3.46 19.45
C ASP A 59 -0.15 2.33 19.78
N ASP A 60 -0.10 1.27 18.96
CA ASP A 60 0.88 0.19 19.11
C ASP A 60 2.17 0.52 18.38
N THR A 61 3.02 1.31 19.01
CA THR A 61 4.31 1.72 18.46
C THR A 61 5.31 0.56 18.35
N SER A 62 5.09 -0.54 19.08
CA SER A 62 5.97 -1.73 19.02
C SER A 62 5.71 -2.62 17.82
N PHE A 63 4.54 -2.53 17.19
CA PHE A 63 4.16 -3.40 16.09
C PHE A 63 5.14 -3.33 14.92
N ILE A 64 5.47 -2.13 14.45
CA ILE A 64 6.40 -1.93 13.32
C ILE A 64 7.82 -2.39 13.69
N GLU A 65 8.28 -2.06 14.90
CA GLU A 65 9.59 -2.46 15.40
C GLU A 65 9.75 -3.99 15.45
N ASN A 66 8.74 -4.69 15.96
CA ASN A 66 8.73 -6.15 16.05
C ASN A 66 8.63 -6.86 14.68
N LEU A 67 8.30 -6.14 13.62
CA LEU A 67 8.34 -6.72 12.27
C LEU A 67 9.77 -7.00 11.81
N HIS A 68 10.79 -6.28 12.30
CA HIS A 68 12.17 -6.36 11.79
C HIS A 68 12.21 -6.35 10.26
N ALA A 69 11.48 -5.41 9.64
CA ALA A 69 11.33 -5.34 8.21
C ALA A 69 12.41 -4.47 7.56
N ASP A 70 12.98 -4.93 6.44
CA ASP A 70 13.92 -4.17 5.63
C ASP A 70 13.23 -3.11 4.76
N PHE A 71 11.93 -3.29 4.51
CA PHE A 71 11.11 -2.37 3.72
C PHE A 71 9.62 -2.54 4.07
N ILE A 72 8.87 -1.44 4.10
CA ILE A 72 7.42 -1.46 4.32
C ILE A 72 6.68 -0.88 3.12
N ILE A 73 5.66 -1.61 2.65
CA ILE A 73 4.68 -1.14 1.67
C ILE A 73 3.39 -0.83 2.42
N ASP A 74 3.04 0.44 2.51
CA ASP A 74 1.82 0.90 3.14
C ASP A 74 0.70 1.08 2.10
N ALA A 75 -0.27 0.19 2.12
CA ALA A 75 -1.48 0.24 1.30
C ALA A 75 -2.77 0.28 2.13
N ILE A 76 -2.68 0.66 3.41
CA ILE A 76 -3.84 0.77 4.30
C ILE A 76 -4.68 2.00 3.92
N ASP A 77 -5.99 1.91 4.06
CA ASP A 77 -6.94 3.00 3.77
C ASP A 77 -7.28 3.84 5.01
N ASP A 78 -7.08 3.30 6.21
CA ASP A 78 -7.25 4.03 7.47
C ASP A 78 -6.18 5.12 7.63
N VAL A 79 -6.62 6.38 7.66
CA VAL A 79 -5.70 7.53 7.65
C VAL A 79 -4.89 7.65 8.95
N PRO A 80 -5.47 7.50 10.15
CA PRO A 80 -4.70 7.47 11.40
C PRO A 80 -3.63 6.38 11.41
N ALA A 81 -3.97 5.16 11.02
CA ALA A 81 -3.04 4.04 10.94
C ALA A 81 -1.92 4.29 9.92
N LYS A 82 -2.27 4.80 8.74
CA LYS A 82 -1.30 5.19 7.71
C LYS A 82 -0.28 6.21 8.23
N ILE A 83 -0.73 7.26 8.89
CA ILE A 83 0.14 8.28 9.50
C ILE A 83 1.04 7.66 10.56
N SER A 84 0.50 6.80 11.42
CA SER A 84 1.27 6.10 12.44
C SER A 84 2.38 5.23 11.83
N ILE A 85 2.06 4.40 10.83
CA ILE A 85 3.04 3.58 10.11
C ILE A 85 4.17 4.45 9.55
N ILE A 86 3.84 5.55 8.88
CA ILE A 86 4.83 6.45 8.28
C ILE A 86 5.74 7.05 9.37
N CYS A 87 5.17 7.48 10.50
CA CYS A 87 5.93 8.05 11.59
C CYS A 87 6.87 7.03 12.25
N GLU A 88 6.40 5.80 12.45
CA GLU A 88 7.22 4.74 13.02
C GLU A 88 8.34 4.32 12.05
N CYS A 89 8.06 4.25 10.76
CA CYS A 89 9.09 3.98 9.75
C CYS A 89 10.17 5.08 9.75
N ASP A 90 9.78 6.36 9.85
CA ASP A 90 10.71 7.48 9.94
C ASP A 90 11.56 7.40 11.21
N ARG A 91 10.94 7.12 12.37
CA ARG A 91 11.62 6.97 13.68
C ARG A 91 12.64 5.82 13.67
N LEU A 92 12.27 4.69 13.04
CA LEU A 92 13.08 3.46 12.99
C LEU A 92 14.03 3.42 11.79
N HIS A 93 13.99 4.44 10.93
CA HIS A 93 14.76 4.48 9.67
C HIS A 93 14.49 3.30 8.74
N ILE A 94 13.26 2.78 8.75
CA ILE A 94 12.82 1.72 7.85
C ILE A 94 12.31 2.37 6.56
N PRO A 95 12.84 1.99 5.38
CA PRO A 95 12.33 2.48 4.11
C PRO A 95 10.86 2.12 3.92
N VAL A 96 10.06 3.08 3.47
CA VAL A 96 8.61 2.90 3.25
C VAL A 96 8.17 3.55 1.95
N ILE A 97 7.21 2.94 1.26
CA ILE A 97 6.42 3.58 0.20
C ILE A 97 4.94 3.51 0.57
N SER A 98 4.20 4.59 0.36
CA SER A 98 2.78 4.67 0.74
C SER A 98 1.90 4.90 -0.47
N SER A 99 0.79 4.15 -0.57
CA SER A 99 -0.24 4.37 -1.59
C SER A 99 -1.15 5.53 -1.20
N MET A 100 -1.37 6.43 -2.14
CA MET A 100 -2.39 7.46 -2.01
C MET A 100 -3.72 6.99 -2.60
N GLY A 101 -4.74 7.87 -2.64
CA GLY A 101 -6.07 7.50 -3.13
C GLY A 101 -6.09 7.12 -4.61
N THR A 102 -6.61 5.94 -4.93
CA THR A 102 -6.80 5.43 -6.29
C THR A 102 -8.29 5.32 -6.68
N GLY A 103 -9.20 5.61 -5.76
CA GLY A 103 -10.64 5.62 -6.04
C GLY A 103 -11.07 6.74 -6.98
N ASN A 104 -12.14 6.51 -7.74
CA ASN A 104 -12.70 7.43 -8.74
C ASN A 104 -11.69 7.86 -9.81
N ARG A 105 -10.80 6.95 -10.22
CA ARG A 105 -9.77 7.13 -11.24
C ARG A 105 -9.93 6.11 -12.35
N LEU A 106 -9.66 6.53 -13.59
CA LEU A 106 -9.80 5.71 -14.79
C LEU A 106 -8.49 5.56 -15.56
N HIS A 107 -7.49 6.40 -15.30
CA HIS A 107 -6.25 6.53 -16.05
C HIS A 107 -5.05 6.00 -15.27
N PRO A 108 -4.70 4.69 -15.38
CA PRO A 108 -3.54 4.12 -14.70
C PRO A 108 -2.21 4.74 -15.18
N GLU A 109 -2.14 5.22 -16.43
CA GLU A 109 -1.00 5.94 -17.00
C GLU A 109 -0.71 7.29 -16.33
N MET A 110 -1.67 7.82 -15.55
CA MET A 110 -1.48 9.03 -14.75
C MET A 110 -0.95 8.75 -13.33
N LEU A 111 -0.73 7.48 -12.99
CA LEU A 111 -0.04 7.10 -11.75
C LEU A 111 1.45 7.40 -11.86
N GLU A 112 2.01 7.93 -10.78
CA GLU A 112 3.46 8.11 -10.67
C GLU A 112 3.97 7.86 -9.25
N ILE A 113 5.27 7.52 -9.15
CA ILE A 113 5.99 7.50 -7.88
C ILE A 113 6.71 8.82 -7.72
N THR A 114 6.46 9.52 -6.63
CA THR A 114 7.10 10.80 -6.33
C THR A 114 7.17 11.02 -4.82
N ASP A 115 7.82 12.10 -4.41
CA ASP A 115 7.74 12.55 -3.02
C ASP A 115 6.37 13.14 -2.72
N ILE A 116 5.84 12.89 -1.52
CA ILE A 116 4.53 13.38 -1.10
C ILE A 116 4.42 14.91 -1.21
N TYR A 117 5.51 15.65 -1.04
CA TYR A 117 5.54 17.10 -1.14
C TYR A 117 5.43 17.64 -2.57
N LYS A 118 5.61 16.77 -3.57
CA LYS A 118 5.45 17.08 -5.00
C LYS A 118 4.09 16.67 -5.55
N THR A 119 3.23 16.05 -4.72
CA THR A 119 1.90 15.60 -5.15
C THR A 119 0.93 16.76 -5.37
N SER A 120 0.03 16.59 -6.34
CA SER A 120 -1.07 17.50 -6.66
C SER A 120 -2.43 16.78 -6.59
N VAL A 121 -3.52 17.46 -6.79
CA VAL A 121 -4.92 17.01 -6.95
C VAL A 121 -5.43 15.86 -6.05
N CYS A 122 -4.60 15.25 -5.20
CA CYS A 122 -4.98 14.16 -4.32
C CYS A 122 -5.32 14.67 -2.91
N HIS A 123 -6.59 14.53 -2.50
CA HIS A 123 -7.05 14.98 -1.18
C HIS A 123 -6.37 14.22 -0.03
N LEU A 124 -6.16 12.90 -0.17
CA LEU A 124 -5.49 12.09 0.83
C LEU A 124 -4.04 12.54 1.01
N ALA A 125 -3.29 12.70 -0.08
CA ALA A 125 -1.91 13.20 -0.03
C ALA A 125 -1.83 14.59 0.62
N ARG A 126 -2.77 15.49 0.33
CA ARG A 126 -2.83 16.82 0.96
C ARG A 126 -3.03 16.73 2.48
N LYS A 127 -3.93 15.84 2.94
CA LYS A 127 -4.20 15.62 4.37
C LYS A 127 -2.96 15.07 5.09
N ILE A 128 -2.36 14.02 4.54
CA ILE A 128 -1.16 13.39 5.10
C ILE A 128 0.01 14.37 5.13
N ARG A 129 0.29 15.06 4.02
CA ARG A 129 1.36 16.07 3.91
C ARG A 129 1.28 17.15 4.98
N LYS A 130 0.05 17.60 5.35
CA LYS A 130 -0.13 18.57 6.45
C LYS A 130 0.40 18.00 7.77
N VAL A 131 0.00 16.78 8.13
CA VAL A 131 0.43 16.15 9.38
C VAL A 131 1.94 15.86 9.38
N LEU A 132 2.50 15.38 8.26
CA LEU A 132 3.93 15.10 8.17
C LEU A 132 4.78 16.37 8.33
N LYS A 133 4.33 17.52 7.85
CA LYS A 133 4.99 18.82 8.09
C LYS A 133 5.05 19.15 9.60
N GLU A 134 3.95 18.97 10.31
CA GLU A 134 3.89 19.19 11.76
C GLU A 134 4.84 18.27 12.51
N LYS A 135 4.96 17.02 12.05
CA LYS A 135 5.88 16.01 12.59
C LYS A 135 7.33 16.11 12.07
N ARG A 136 7.63 17.08 11.22
CA ARG A 136 8.96 17.34 10.63
C ARG A 136 9.50 16.20 9.75
N ILE A 137 8.66 15.33 9.25
CA ILE A 137 9.03 14.30 8.27
C ILE A 137 9.18 14.97 6.91
N ARG A 138 10.39 14.91 6.34
CA ARG A 138 10.77 15.73 5.17
C ARG A 138 10.62 15.00 3.84
N HIS A 139 10.48 13.69 3.88
CA HIS A 139 10.47 12.85 2.69
C HIS A 139 9.57 11.64 2.88
N LEU A 140 8.74 11.35 1.88
CA LEU A 140 7.95 10.12 1.81
C LEU A 140 7.70 9.76 0.34
N PRO A 141 8.24 8.66 -0.17
CA PRO A 141 7.87 8.12 -1.47
C PRO A 141 6.40 7.68 -1.46
N VAL A 142 5.64 8.11 -2.45
CA VAL A 142 4.23 7.73 -2.59
C VAL A 142 3.91 7.36 -4.03
N VAL A 143 2.95 6.44 -4.20
CA VAL A 143 2.24 6.27 -5.48
C VAL A 143 0.96 7.07 -5.41
N TYR A 144 0.75 7.97 -6.37
CA TYR A 144 -0.47 8.74 -6.50
C TYR A 144 -0.84 8.97 -7.96
N SER A 145 -2.06 9.35 -8.23
CA SER A 145 -2.49 9.75 -9.58
C SER A 145 -2.57 11.26 -9.73
N LYS A 146 -2.06 11.76 -10.86
CA LYS A 146 -2.26 13.16 -11.31
C LYS A 146 -3.67 13.42 -11.87
N GLU A 147 -4.44 12.38 -12.07
CA GLU A 147 -5.82 12.48 -12.52
C GLU A 147 -6.69 13.17 -11.45
N VAL A 148 -7.54 14.11 -11.88
CA VAL A 148 -8.59 14.64 -11.01
C VAL A 148 -9.65 13.55 -10.82
N PRO A 149 -10.06 13.22 -9.57
CA PRO A 149 -11.06 12.18 -9.35
C PRO A 149 -12.36 12.49 -10.07
N CYS A 150 -12.95 11.47 -10.72
CA CYS A 150 -14.27 11.58 -11.29
C CYS A 150 -15.30 11.94 -10.20
N LYS A 151 -16.18 12.87 -10.48
CA LYS A 151 -17.33 13.14 -9.61
C LYS A 151 -18.38 12.05 -9.83
N ILE A 152 -18.75 11.34 -8.77
CA ILE A 152 -19.92 10.45 -8.81
C ILE A 152 -21.14 11.32 -8.51
N VAL A 153 -22.13 11.26 -9.39
CA VAL A 153 -23.41 11.95 -9.18
C VAL A 153 -24.28 11.07 -8.30
N GLY A 154 -24.65 11.56 -7.12
CA GLY A 154 -25.47 10.84 -6.12
C GLY A 154 -24.93 11.05 -4.71
N GLU A 155 -25.79 10.89 -3.72
CA GLU A 155 -25.45 11.06 -2.31
C GLU A 155 -24.65 9.86 -1.77
N ASP A 156 -23.65 10.12 -0.94
CA ASP A 156 -22.93 9.20 -0.05
C ASP A 156 -22.46 7.84 -0.64
N HIS A 157 -21.84 7.85 -1.80
CA HIS A 157 -21.21 6.63 -2.29
C HIS A 157 -19.72 6.54 -1.90
N ALA A 158 -19.33 5.37 -1.38
CA ALA A 158 -17.92 5.02 -1.25
C ALA A 158 -17.21 5.20 -2.60
N PRO A 159 -15.94 5.66 -2.64
CA PRO A 159 -15.22 5.84 -3.88
C PRO A 159 -15.23 4.56 -4.74
N GLY A 160 -15.68 4.68 -5.98
CA GLY A 160 -15.65 3.58 -6.94
C GLY A 160 -14.22 3.20 -7.30
N SER A 161 -14.02 1.94 -7.68
CA SER A 161 -12.73 1.44 -8.14
C SER A 161 -12.90 0.59 -9.40
N VAL A 162 -12.00 0.80 -10.35
CA VAL A 162 -11.91 -0.02 -11.57
C VAL A 162 -10.84 -1.11 -11.41
N SER A 163 -10.89 -2.13 -12.29
CA SER A 163 -10.04 -3.31 -12.18
C SER A 163 -8.54 -3.06 -12.44
N PHE A 164 -8.17 -1.93 -12.99
CA PHE A 164 -6.80 -1.70 -13.48
C PHE A 164 -6.05 -0.56 -12.76
N VAL A 165 -6.69 0.43 -12.15
CA VAL A 165 -5.97 1.52 -11.47
C VAL A 165 -5.36 1.09 -10.13
N PRO A 166 -6.10 0.51 -9.16
CA PRO A 166 -5.51 0.06 -7.91
C PRO A 166 -4.45 -1.04 -8.08
N PRO A 167 -4.62 -2.06 -8.96
CA PRO A 167 -3.58 -3.06 -9.19
C PRO A 167 -2.29 -2.49 -9.76
N VAL A 168 -2.36 -1.56 -10.71
CA VAL A 168 -1.17 -0.89 -11.26
C VAL A 168 -0.44 -0.12 -10.17
N SER A 169 -1.16 0.60 -9.29
CA SER A 169 -0.55 1.25 -8.12
C SER A 169 0.19 0.25 -7.25
N GLY A 170 -0.41 -0.91 -6.96
CA GLY A 170 0.24 -1.98 -6.19
C GLY A 170 1.51 -2.54 -6.86
N MET A 171 1.47 -2.76 -8.17
CA MET A 171 2.64 -3.21 -8.95
C MET A 171 3.76 -2.16 -8.94
N MET A 172 3.44 -0.88 -9.04
CA MET A 172 4.42 0.20 -8.97
C MET A 172 5.11 0.23 -7.62
N MET A 173 4.36 0.08 -6.50
CA MET A 173 4.94 0.01 -5.16
C MET A 173 5.83 -1.22 -4.98
N ALA A 174 5.39 -2.39 -5.41
CA ALA A 174 6.19 -3.61 -5.34
C ALA A 174 7.50 -3.46 -6.13
N GLY A 175 7.42 -2.98 -7.37
CA GLY A 175 8.59 -2.72 -8.19
C GLY A 175 9.55 -1.68 -7.60
N TYR A 176 9.03 -0.67 -6.91
CA TYR A 176 9.85 0.31 -6.18
C TYR A 176 10.57 -0.35 -5.00
N ALA A 177 9.86 -1.11 -4.18
CA ALA A 177 10.42 -1.80 -3.02
C ALA A 177 11.54 -2.78 -3.44
N VAL A 178 11.29 -3.61 -4.45
CA VAL A 178 12.28 -4.57 -4.97
C VAL A 178 13.55 -3.85 -5.45
N ARG A 179 13.40 -2.79 -6.24
CA ARG A 179 14.58 -2.01 -6.70
C ARG A 179 15.35 -1.39 -5.53
N LYS A 180 14.65 -0.90 -4.50
CA LYS A 180 15.29 -0.35 -3.31
C LYS A 180 16.06 -1.41 -2.52
N LEU A 181 15.48 -2.58 -2.31
CA LEU A 181 16.14 -3.70 -1.64
C LEU A 181 17.35 -4.24 -2.42
N LEU A 182 17.35 -4.10 -3.75
CA LEU A 182 18.44 -4.51 -4.62
C LEU A 182 19.46 -3.38 -4.92
N GLU A 183 19.32 -2.19 -4.32
CA GLU A 183 20.30 -1.11 -4.48
C GLU A 183 21.72 -1.60 -4.11
N GLY A 184 22.65 -1.46 -5.04
CA GLY A 184 24.01 -2.01 -4.93
C GLY A 184 24.23 -3.39 -5.54
N HIS A 185 23.18 -4.13 -5.88
CA HIS A 185 23.25 -5.44 -6.54
C HIS A 185 22.74 -5.40 -7.99
N MET A 186 22.14 -4.29 -8.41
CA MET A 186 21.63 -4.12 -9.77
C MET A 186 22.77 -3.78 -10.75
N PRO A 187 22.77 -4.34 -11.99
CA PRO A 187 23.69 -3.92 -13.02
C PRO A 187 23.51 -2.41 -13.29
N LYS A 188 24.63 -1.70 -13.42
CA LYS A 188 24.59 -0.29 -13.82
C LYS A 188 23.97 -0.22 -15.21
N GLN A 189 22.89 0.51 -15.36
CA GLN A 189 22.34 0.83 -16.67
C GLN A 189 23.35 1.74 -17.36
N GLY A 190 23.85 1.27 -18.51
CA GLY A 190 24.77 2.02 -19.39
C GLY A 190 24.07 3.17 -20.09
#